data_5422a74acc0b75d0f770bc8f2de099fc
#
_entry.id   5422a74acc0b75d0f770bc8f2de099fc
#
_cell.length_a   1.000
_cell.length_b   1.000
_cell.length_c   1.000
_cell.angle_alpha   90.00
_cell.angle_beta   90.00
_cell.angle_gamma   90.00
#
_symmetry.space_group_name_H-M   'P 1'
#
loop_
_entity.id
_entity.type
_entity.pdbx_description
1 polymer ?
#
loop_
_entity_poly.entity_id
_entity_poly.type
_entity_poly.pdbx_seq_one_letter_code
_entity_poly.pdbx_strand_id
1 'polypeptide(L)'
;MKKYIFLFFAVCAFSVYANAQNRTGDCTSYTSDDRSVTFYLNDSSAIQLRLCSQSTVRIWFSPDGSFQRNNPSFAVVNEDLEDVGTVHVDEQNACYEIFTPKLRIRVNKSPFNLQIFDKYQKLLFSDYADKGHISNGLRKLEYKTLRRDEHFFGLGEKTGKLDRRGEAYKMWNSDKPCYSAVEDPLYKSIPFFMSSYRYGIFLDNTYKTEFKFGTESRDYYSFEAPGGEMIYYFIFGKDYKEIMKQYVDLTGKPIMPPKWALGFAQCRGLLTSEKLSYEIAEGYRKRGIPCDVIYQDIGWTQYLQDFEWRKGNYENPKKMLADLKDMGFKAVSYTHLTLP
;
A
#
# COMPACT_ATOMS: atom_id res chain seq x y z
N MET A 1 50.35 22.42 23.13
CA MET A 1 50.19 21.37 22.08
C MET A 1 49.52 20.06 22.52
N LYS A 2 49.51 19.68 23.81
CA LYS A 2 48.85 18.39 24.25
C LYS A 2 47.33 18.40 24.37
N LYS A 3 46.64 19.56 24.42
CA LYS A 3 45.17 19.62 24.52
C LYS A 3 44.43 19.44 23.19
N TYR A 4 45.07 19.69 22.05
CA TYR A 4 44.43 19.58 20.72
C TYR A 4 44.50 18.15 20.15
N ILE A 5 45.44 17.31 20.60
CA ILE A 5 45.53 15.91 20.16
C ILE A 5 44.38 15.04 20.74
N PHE A 6 43.91 15.33 21.96
CA PHE A 6 42.79 14.62 22.57
C PHE A 6 41.45 14.91 21.92
N LEU A 7 41.25 16.13 21.41
CA LEU A 7 40.01 16.51 20.72
C LEU A 7 39.91 15.85 19.32
N PHE A 8 41.05 15.68 18.64
CA PHE A 8 41.10 15.04 17.32
C PHE A 8 40.81 13.51 17.37
N PHE A 9 41.25 12.85 18.43
CA PHE A 9 40.94 11.42 18.64
C PHE A 9 39.48 11.16 19.03
N ALA A 10 38.86 12.09 19.80
CA ALA A 10 37.43 11.97 20.14
C ALA A 10 36.52 12.18 18.93
N VAL A 11 36.86 13.10 18.01
CA VAL A 11 36.10 13.36 16.78
C VAL A 11 36.26 12.18 15.79
N CYS A 12 37.44 11.59 15.69
CA CYS A 12 37.65 10.39 14.85
C CYS A 12 36.95 9.14 15.40
N ALA A 13 36.86 8.97 16.72
CA ALA A 13 36.13 7.84 17.33
C ALA A 13 34.60 7.98 17.13
N PHE A 14 34.06 9.20 17.16
CA PHE A 14 32.61 9.43 16.89
C PHE A 14 32.26 9.25 15.41
N SER A 15 33.16 9.58 14.47
CA SER A 15 32.89 9.38 13.04
C SER A 15 32.97 7.90 12.61
N VAL A 16 33.67 7.04 13.34
CA VAL A 16 33.70 5.59 13.05
C VAL A 16 32.41 4.90 13.54
N TYR A 17 31.76 5.39 14.61
CA TYR A 17 30.47 4.87 15.06
C TYR A 17 29.29 5.36 14.20
N ALA A 18 29.42 6.46 13.46
CA ALA A 18 28.37 6.96 12.59
C ALA A 18 28.25 6.23 11.25
N ASN A 19 29.20 5.36 10.90
CA ASN A 19 29.22 4.60 9.65
C ASN A 19 28.98 3.08 9.82
N ALA A 20 28.53 2.63 10.98
CA ALA A 20 27.97 1.27 11.10
C ALA A 20 26.64 1.27 10.32
N GLN A 21 26.69 0.99 9.01
CA GLN A 21 25.49 0.77 8.22
C GLN A 21 24.73 -0.39 8.84
N ASN A 22 23.47 -0.15 9.15
CA ASN A 22 22.53 -1.15 9.61
C ASN A 22 22.30 -2.15 8.47
N ARG A 23 23.04 -3.22 8.48
CA ARG A 23 22.84 -4.40 7.64
C ARG A 23 21.98 -5.37 8.43
N THR A 24 21.11 -6.11 7.76
CA THR A 24 20.39 -7.24 8.39
C THR A 24 21.38 -8.20 9.04
N GLY A 25 21.13 -8.59 10.29
CA GLY A 25 21.95 -9.49 11.06
C GLY A 25 21.99 -10.92 10.50
N ASP A 26 22.76 -11.78 11.16
CA ASP A 26 22.80 -13.21 10.87
C ASP A 26 21.68 -13.93 11.63
N CYS A 27 21.02 -14.89 10.99
CA CYS A 27 20.01 -15.71 11.64
C CYS A 27 20.66 -16.72 12.60
N THR A 28 20.25 -16.67 13.86
CA THR A 28 20.80 -17.52 14.92
C THR A 28 19.92 -18.72 15.27
N SER A 29 18.61 -18.57 15.13
CA SER A 29 17.63 -19.62 15.45
C SER A 29 16.30 -19.33 14.80
N TYR A 30 15.38 -20.29 14.87
CA TYR A 30 14.00 -20.10 14.49
C TYR A 30 13.05 -20.79 15.47
N THR A 31 11.79 -20.35 15.49
CA THR A 31 10.66 -21.06 16.08
C THR A 31 9.55 -21.16 15.03
N SER A 32 8.71 -22.19 15.12
CA SER A 32 7.58 -22.37 14.21
C SER A 32 6.31 -22.76 14.98
N ASP A 33 5.19 -22.30 14.47
CA ASP A 33 3.84 -22.76 14.82
C ASP A 33 3.17 -23.36 13.56
N ASP A 34 1.86 -23.64 13.62
CA ASP A 34 1.14 -24.29 12.52
C ASP A 34 1.24 -23.54 11.18
N ARG A 35 1.32 -22.21 11.21
CA ARG A 35 1.30 -21.37 9.99
C ARG A 35 2.45 -20.40 9.88
N SER A 36 3.25 -20.22 10.93
CA SER A 36 4.28 -19.19 10.97
C SER A 36 5.64 -19.76 11.32
N VAL A 37 6.68 -19.11 10.81
CA VAL A 37 8.07 -19.34 11.19
C VAL A 37 8.68 -18.00 11.56
N THR A 38 9.27 -17.90 12.73
CA THR A 38 9.96 -16.71 13.22
C THR A 38 11.44 -16.96 13.28
N PHE A 39 12.22 -16.18 12.56
CA PHE A 39 13.67 -16.21 12.51
C PHE A 39 14.24 -15.11 13.40
N TYR A 40 15.11 -15.46 14.34
CA TYR A 40 15.76 -14.54 15.27
C TYR A 40 17.17 -14.21 14.79
N LEU A 41 17.55 -12.93 14.84
CA LEU A 41 18.82 -12.46 14.36
C LEU A 41 19.75 -12.07 15.51
N ASN A 42 21.05 -12.01 15.23
CA ASN A 42 22.08 -11.69 16.22
C ASN A 42 22.09 -10.22 16.67
N ASP A 43 21.31 -9.34 16.01
CA ASP A 43 21.11 -7.93 16.35
C ASP A 43 19.83 -7.68 17.17
N SER A 44 19.21 -8.72 17.73
CA SER A 44 17.95 -8.72 18.46
C SER A 44 16.70 -8.51 17.60
N SER A 45 16.84 -8.29 16.31
CA SER A 45 15.70 -8.23 15.39
C SER A 45 15.19 -9.63 15.06
N ALA A 46 13.96 -9.69 14.53
CA ALA A 46 13.38 -10.94 14.06
C ALA A 46 12.51 -10.71 12.83
N ILE A 47 12.39 -11.74 12.00
CA ILE A 47 11.49 -11.76 10.83
C ILE A 47 10.54 -12.94 10.97
N GLN A 48 9.24 -12.66 10.95
CA GLN A 48 8.22 -13.69 10.94
C GLN A 48 7.62 -13.84 9.55
N LEU A 49 7.58 -15.07 9.08
CA LEU A 49 6.85 -15.48 7.87
C LEU A 49 5.59 -16.23 8.30
N ARG A 50 4.42 -15.81 7.80
CA ARG A 50 3.16 -16.52 7.97
C ARG A 50 2.62 -16.94 6.61
N LEU A 51 2.31 -18.20 6.43
CA LEU A 51 1.66 -18.71 5.23
C LEU A 51 0.15 -18.44 5.31
N CYS A 52 -0.32 -17.44 4.57
CA CYS A 52 -1.75 -17.13 4.45
C CYS A 52 -2.45 -18.07 3.45
N SER A 53 -1.73 -18.50 2.41
CA SER A 53 -2.12 -19.52 1.46
C SER A 53 -0.89 -20.21 0.88
N GLN A 54 -1.06 -21.15 -0.05
CA GLN A 54 0.06 -21.76 -0.79
C GLN A 54 0.87 -20.77 -1.64
N SER A 55 0.38 -19.53 -1.82
CA SER A 55 0.99 -18.51 -2.68
C SER A 55 0.99 -17.11 -2.09
N THR A 56 0.49 -16.92 -0.86
CA THR A 56 0.51 -15.64 -0.13
C THR A 56 1.22 -15.81 1.19
N VAL A 57 2.25 -14.98 1.40
CA VAL A 57 3.09 -15.00 2.60
C VAL A 57 3.09 -13.61 3.23
N ARG A 58 2.71 -13.52 4.50
CA ARG A 58 2.93 -12.31 5.30
C ARG A 58 4.38 -12.32 5.81
N ILE A 59 5.06 -11.21 5.62
CA ILE A 59 6.41 -10.95 6.15
C ILE A 59 6.29 -9.82 7.17
N TRP A 60 6.78 -10.04 8.37
CA TRP A 60 6.80 -9.05 9.44
C TRP A 60 8.22 -8.90 9.98
N PHE A 61 8.83 -7.75 9.73
CA PHE A 61 10.11 -7.36 10.30
C PHE A 61 9.90 -6.63 11.63
N SER A 62 10.47 -7.17 12.71
CA SER A 62 10.49 -6.60 14.05
C SER A 62 11.92 -6.27 14.48
N PRO A 63 12.26 -4.99 14.68
CA PRO A 63 13.62 -4.60 15.10
C PRO A 63 14.02 -5.02 16.51
N ASP A 64 13.04 -5.29 17.36
CA ASP A 64 13.23 -5.69 18.78
C ASP A 64 12.79 -7.14 19.05
N GLY A 65 12.45 -7.89 18.00
CA GLY A 65 11.98 -9.26 18.12
C GLY A 65 10.57 -9.42 18.66
N SER A 66 9.83 -8.34 18.91
CA SER A 66 8.45 -8.35 19.38
C SER A 66 7.45 -8.34 18.23
N PHE A 67 6.45 -9.20 18.29
CA PHE A 67 5.37 -9.32 17.30
C PHE A 67 4.02 -8.94 17.89
N GLN A 68 3.99 -7.86 18.68
CA GLN A 68 2.76 -7.29 19.22
C GLN A 68 2.26 -6.19 18.27
N ARG A 69 1.06 -6.38 17.75
CA ARG A 69 0.38 -5.38 16.95
C ARG A 69 -0.50 -4.52 17.84
N ASN A 70 -0.23 -3.21 17.86
CA ASN A 70 -0.99 -2.27 18.71
C ASN A 70 -2.41 -2.05 18.20
N ASN A 71 -2.62 -2.14 16.88
CA ASN A 71 -3.92 -1.96 16.24
C ASN A 71 -4.16 -3.06 15.20
N PRO A 72 -5.40 -3.54 15.02
CA PRO A 72 -5.73 -4.43 13.93
C PRO A 72 -5.50 -3.72 12.58
N SER A 73 -5.32 -4.49 11.53
CA SER A 73 -5.29 -3.93 10.18
C SER A 73 -6.63 -3.29 9.83
N PHE A 74 -6.60 -2.12 9.21
CA PHE A 74 -7.79 -1.49 8.63
C PHE A 74 -8.13 -2.05 7.24
N ALA A 75 -7.18 -2.75 6.62
CA ALA A 75 -7.33 -3.23 5.25
C ALA A 75 -7.45 -4.75 5.16
N VAL A 76 -6.82 -5.49 6.05
CA VAL A 76 -6.83 -6.97 6.02
C VAL A 76 -8.03 -7.50 6.78
N VAL A 77 -8.90 -8.21 6.08
CA VAL A 77 -10.12 -8.80 6.65
C VAL A 77 -9.95 -10.27 7.00
N ASN A 78 -9.03 -10.97 6.34
CA ASN A 78 -8.74 -12.37 6.56
C ASN A 78 -7.31 -12.71 6.15
N GLU A 79 -6.53 -13.28 7.05
CA GLU A 79 -5.19 -13.81 6.75
C GLU A 79 -5.18 -15.30 6.45
N ASP A 80 -6.20 -16.04 6.84
CA ASP A 80 -6.32 -17.48 6.62
C ASP A 80 -7.08 -17.75 5.31
N LEU A 81 -6.42 -17.45 4.19
CA LEU A 81 -7.01 -17.52 2.85
C LEU A 81 -7.24 -18.96 2.36
N GLU A 82 -6.42 -19.89 2.85
CA GLU A 82 -6.42 -21.29 2.44
C GLU A 82 -5.83 -22.15 3.56
N ASP A 83 -6.27 -23.39 3.68
CA ASP A 83 -5.59 -24.36 4.53
C ASP A 83 -4.24 -24.74 3.91
N VAL A 84 -3.17 -24.49 4.64
CA VAL A 84 -1.78 -24.78 4.23
C VAL A 84 -1.18 -25.97 4.97
N GLY A 85 -1.92 -26.56 5.91
CA GLY A 85 -1.40 -27.56 6.84
C GLY A 85 -0.36 -26.96 7.79
N THR A 86 0.38 -27.80 8.48
CA THR A 86 1.47 -27.38 9.35
C THR A 86 2.71 -27.01 8.54
N VAL A 87 3.29 -25.85 8.84
CA VAL A 87 4.54 -25.40 8.19
C VAL A 87 5.69 -26.30 8.59
N HIS A 88 6.40 -26.82 7.62
CA HIS A 88 7.62 -27.58 7.81
C HIS A 88 8.83 -26.79 7.36
N VAL A 89 9.87 -26.74 8.24
CA VAL A 89 11.13 -26.06 7.94
C VAL A 89 12.19 -27.12 7.74
N ASP A 90 12.78 -27.16 6.55
CA ASP A 90 13.94 -27.98 6.24
C ASP A 90 15.22 -27.20 6.53
N GLU A 91 15.92 -27.58 7.58
CA GLU A 91 17.13 -26.91 8.01
C GLU A 91 18.37 -27.49 7.32
N GLN A 92 19.08 -26.63 6.61
CA GLN A 92 20.35 -26.93 5.96
C GLN A 92 21.50 -26.14 6.62
N ASN A 93 22.74 -26.48 6.28
CA ASN A 93 23.92 -25.81 6.88
C ASN A 93 23.91 -24.29 6.69
N ALA A 94 23.57 -23.78 5.49
CA ALA A 94 23.63 -22.37 5.15
C ALA A 94 22.28 -21.67 5.08
N CYS A 95 21.17 -22.41 5.09
CA CYS A 95 19.85 -21.86 4.91
C CYS A 95 18.76 -22.70 5.56
N TYR A 96 17.58 -22.11 5.69
CA TYR A 96 16.31 -22.78 5.95
C TYR A 96 15.47 -22.78 4.68
N GLU A 97 14.69 -23.83 4.46
CA GLU A 97 13.76 -23.92 3.36
C GLU A 97 12.36 -24.27 3.84
N ILE A 98 11.36 -23.58 3.27
CA ILE A 98 9.94 -23.82 3.50
C ILE A 98 9.31 -24.06 2.13
N PHE A 99 8.49 -25.10 2.02
CA PHE A 99 7.85 -25.48 0.78
C PHE A 99 6.33 -25.39 0.88
N THR A 100 5.72 -24.86 -0.15
CA THR A 100 4.29 -25.02 -0.45
C THR A 100 4.15 -25.66 -1.84
N PRO A 101 2.96 -26.13 -2.23
CA PRO A 101 2.74 -26.61 -3.59
C PRO A 101 3.03 -25.58 -4.71
N LYS A 102 3.08 -24.28 -4.38
CA LYS A 102 3.30 -23.20 -5.35
C LYS A 102 4.62 -22.47 -5.17
N LEU A 103 5.18 -22.44 -3.96
CA LEU A 103 6.37 -21.66 -3.62
C LEU A 103 7.42 -22.51 -2.94
N ARG A 104 8.68 -22.11 -3.14
CA ARG A 104 9.82 -22.45 -2.30
C ARG A 104 10.37 -21.16 -1.70
N ILE A 105 10.43 -21.12 -0.38
CA ILE A 105 10.94 -19.98 0.38
C ILE A 105 12.26 -20.39 1.00
N ARG A 106 13.32 -19.67 0.67
CA ARG A 106 14.67 -19.88 1.22
C ARG A 106 15.04 -18.70 2.09
N VAL A 107 15.56 -18.99 3.27
CA VAL A 107 16.15 -18.01 4.18
C VAL A 107 17.61 -18.38 4.39
N ASN A 108 18.53 -17.60 3.81
CA ASN A 108 19.96 -17.74 4.08
C ASN A 108 20.24 -17.29 5.53
N LYS A 109 21.16 -18.00 6.21
CA LYS A 109 21.46 -17.75 7.62
C LYS A 109 22.41 -16.57 7.82
N SER A 110 23.43 -16.42 6.98
CA SER A 110 24.48 -15.42 7.15
C SER A 110 24.93 -14.82 5.80
N PRO A 111 24.65 -13.53 5.55
CA PRO A 111 23.67 -12.72 6.27
C PRO A 111 22.25 -13.25 6.04
N PHE A 112 21.32 -12.89 6.93
CA PHE A 112 19.90 -13.18 6.67
C PHE A 112 19.49 -12.60 5.31
N ASN A 113 18.87 -13.44 4.49
CA ASN A 113 18.38 -13.02 3.18
C ASN A 113 17.22 -13.92 2.76
N LEU A 114 16.05 -13.31 2.60
CA LEU A 114 14.82 -13.99 2.17
C LEU A 114 14.77 -14.05 0.64
N GLN A 115 14.52 -15.24 0.12
CA GLN A 115 14.34 -15.52 -1.30
C GLN A 115 13.07 -16.34 -1.51
N ILE A 116 12.25 -15.97 -2.48
CA ILE A 116 11.04 -16.70 -2.83
C ILE A 116 11.07 -17.11 -4.30
N PHE A 117 10.92 -18.40 -4.53
CA PHE A 117 10.91 -19.05 -5.84
C PHE A 117 9.53 -19.63 -6.12
N ASP A 118 9.20 -19.76 -7.40
CA ASP A 118 8.06 -20.58 -7.80
C ASP A 118 8.41 -22.09 -7.74
N LYS A 119 7.42 -22.92 -7.94
CA LYS A 119 7.59 -24.40 -7.96
C LYS A 119 8.55 -24.90 -9.05
N TYR A 120 8.88 -24.08 -10.05
CA TYR A 120 9.83 -24.39 -11.12
C TYR A 120 11.25 -23.86 -10.83
N GLN A 121 11.51 -23.42 -9.60
CA GLN A 121 12.79 -22.87 -9.14
C GLN A 121 13.16 -21.51 -9.77
N LYS A 122 12.19 -20.80 -10.37
CA LYS A 122 12.41 -19.45 -10.84
C LYS A 122 12.35 -18.50 -9.65
N LEU A 123 13.42 -17.72 -9.43
CA LEU A 123 13.48 -16.70 -8.40
C LEU A 123 12.48 -15.58 -8.73
N LEU A 124 11.49 -15.37 -7.86
CA LEU A 124 10.45 -14.35 -8.00
C LEU A 124 10.81 -13.06 -7.25
N PHE A 125 11.33 -13.21 -6.03
CA PHE A 125 11.54 -12.13 -5.09
C PHE A 125 12.74 -12.44 -4.20
N SER A 126 13.55 -11.43 -3.87
CA SER A 126 14.64 -11.59 -2.91
C SER A 126 14.97 -10.27 -2.21
N ASP A 127 15.45 -10.38 -0.99
CA ASP A 127 16.11 -9.27 -0.31
C ASP A 127 17.34 -8.84 -1.10
N TYR A 128 17.64 -7.54 -1.05
CA TYR A 128 18.90 -7.04 -1.58
C TYR A 128 20.04 -7.36 -0.57
N ALA A 129 21.02 -8.11 -1.02
CA ALA A 129 22.00 -8.79 -0.15
C ALA A 129 22.77 -7.84 0.80
N ASP A 130 23.03 -6.61 0.35
CA ASP A 130 23.85 -5.67 1.13
C ASP A 130 23.04 -4.84 2.16
N LYS A 131 21.71 -4.88 2.10
CA LYS A 131 20.84 -4.06 2.96
C LYS A 131 19.73 -4.88 3.63
N GLY A 132 18.84 -5.52 2.84
CA GLY A 132 17.71 -6.32 3.34
C GLY A 132 16.74 -5.52 4.19
N HIS A 133 16.66 -5.84 5.46
CA HIS A 133 15.77 -5.22 6.46
C HIS A 133 16.58 -4.26 7.34
N ILE A 134 16.17 -3.00 7.42
CA ILE A 134 16.88 -1.97 8.19
C ILE A 134 15.91 -1.24 9.10
N SER A 135 16.34 -0.96 10.32
CA SER A 135 15.66 -0.08 11.27
C SER A 135 16.56 1.06 11.70
N ASN A 136 16.01 2.27 11.73
CA ASN A 136 16.66 3.44 12.29
C ASN A 136 15.66 4.17 13.21
N GLY A 137 15.68 3.82 14.49
CA GLY A 137 14.67 4.23 15.45
C GLY A 137 13.28 3.72 15.06
N LEU A 138 12.31 4.62 14.86
CA LEU A 138 10.95 4.24 14.47
C LEU A 138 10.83 3.90 12.97
N ARG A 139 11.75 4.41 12.15
CA ARG A 139 11.74 4.21 10.70
C ARG A 139 12.24 2.82 10.33
N LYS A 140 11.51 2.16 9.46
CA LYS A 140 11.84 0.83 8.94
C LYS A 140 11.90 0.85 7.42
N LEU A 141 12.86 0.14 6.85
CA LEU A 141 13.13 0.11 5.42
C LEU A 141 13.32 -1.33 4.97
N GLU A 142 12.79 -1.62 3.80
CA GLU A 142 12.90 -2.89 3.11
C GLU A 142 13.59 -2.66 1.77
N TYR A 143 14.67 -3.39 1.51
CA TYR A 143 15.41 -3.33 0.26
C TYR A 143 15.31 -4.67 -0.46
N LYS A 144 14.84 -4.63 -1.70
CA LYS A 144 14.61 -5.82 -2.52
C LYS A 144 15.38 -5.72 -3.82
N THR A 145 15.90 -6.84 -4.28
CA THR A 145 16.66 -6.90 -5.54
C THR A 145 15.78 -6.47 -6.71
N LEU A 146 16.29 -5.54 -7.52
CA LEU A 146 15.66 -5.08 -8.75
C LEU A 146 16.36 -5.70 -9.96
N ARG A 147 15.61 -6.44 -10.77
CA ARG A 147 16.13 -7.03 -12.01
C ARG A 147 16.10 -6.05 -13.17
N ARG A 148 16.94 -6.24 -14.17
CA ARG A 148 17.07 -5.31 -15.31
C ARG A 148 15.79 -5.14 -16.11
N ASP A 149 15.00 -6.21 -16.24
CA ASP A 149 13.76 -6.29 -17.01
C ASP A 149 12.51 -6.34 -16.13
N GLU A 150 12.63 -5.94 -14.86
CA GLU A 150 11.49 -5.90 -13.96
C GLU A 150 10.74 -4.58 -14.03
N HIS A 151 9.42 -4.65 -14.18
CA HIS A 151 8.50 -3.54 -14.28
C HIS A 151 7.45 -3.63 -13.17
N PHE A 152 6.93 -2.47 -12.75
CA PHE A 152 6.00 -2.39 -11.62
C PHE A 152 4.74 -1.63 -11.99
N PHE A 153 3.59 -2.11 -11.49
CA PHE A 153 2.26 -1.55 -11.80
C PHE A 153 1.44 -1.47 -10.51
N GLY A 154 0.70 -0.38 -10.30
CA GLY A 154 -0.18 -0.23 -9.14
C GLY A 154 -0.01 1.08 -8.39
N LEU A 155 -0.12 1.02 -7.05
CA LEU A 155 -0.12 2.13 -6.10
C LEU A 155 -1.37 3.02 -6.16
N GLY A 156 -2.44 2.54 -6.81
CA GLY A 156 -3.70 3.27 -6.92
C GLY A 156 -3.66 4.45 -7.88
N GLU A 157 -4.37 5.52 -7.54
CA GLU A 157 -4.46 6.72 -8.36
C GLU A 157 -3.21 7.58 -8.20
N LYS A 158 -2.22 7.32 -9.03
CA LYS A 158 -0.96 8.05 -9.12
C LYS A 158 -0.76 8.61 -10.52
N THR A 159 -0.20 9.79 -10.62
CA THR A 159 0.21 10.38 -11.89
C THR A 159 1.41 9.65 -12.49
N GLY A 160 1.86 10.10 -13.64
CA GLY A 160 3.03 9.54 -14.33
C GLY A 160 2.70 8.34 -15.21
N LYS A 161 3.72 7.54 -15.48
CA LYS A 161 3.65 6.40 -16.38
C LYS A 161 2.94 5.20 -15.75
N LEU A 162 2.42 4.30 -16.58
CA LEU A 162 1.87 3.02 -16.12
C LEU A 162 2.93 2.16 -15.43
N ASP A 163 4.11 2.08 -16.01
CA ASP A 163 5.29 1.45 -15.40
C ASP A 163 5.90 2.40 -14.36
N ARG A 164 5.98 1.92 -13.14
CA ARG A 164 6.50 2.68 -11.98
C ARG A 164 8.02 2.60 -11.84
N ARG A 165 8.70 1.82 -12.68
CA ARG A 165 10.17 1.71 -12.65
C ARG A 165 10.84 3.07 -12.87
N GLY A 166 11.83 3.39 -12.02
CA GLY A 166 12.55 4.66 -12.04
C GLY A 166 11.86 5.80 -11.31
N GLU A 167 10.71 5.53 -10.67
CA GLU A 167 9.90 6.54 -9.98
C GLU A 167 9.79 6.25 -8.47
N ALA A 168 9.43 7.26 -7.69
CA ALA A 168 9.14 7.15 -6.27
C ALA A 168 7.74 7.69 -5.96
N TYR A 169 7.05 7.06 -5.01
CA TYR A 169 5.66 7.43 -4.67
C TYR A 169 5.42 7.37 -3.18
N LYS A 170 4.72 8.40 -2.66
CA LYS A 170 4.31 8.52 -1.26
C LYS A 170 2.86 8.09 -1.08
N MET A 171 2.63 7.30 -0.05
CA MET A 171 1.28 6.92 0.40
C MET A 171 0.83 7.89 1.48
N TRP A 172 0.20 8.98 1.06
CA TRP A 172 -0.34 10.00 1.93
C TRP A 172 -1.44 10.76 1.20
N ASN A 173 -2.69 10.61 1.64
CA ASN A 173 -3.81 11.27 0.99
C ASN A 173 -3.67 12.78 1.14
N SER A 174 -3.63 13.48 0.02
CA SER A 174 -3.40 14.92 -0.05
C SER A 174 -4.35 15.57 -1.03
N ASP A 175 -5.00 16.65 -0.59
CA ASP A 175 -5.81 17.48 -1.48
C ASP A 175 -4.88 18.36 -2.33
N LYS A 176 -4.89 18.11 -3.63
CA LYS A 176 -4.05 18.78 -4.63
C LYS A 176 -4.89 19.23 -5.82
N PRO A 177 -5.65 20.33 -5.68
CA PRO A 177 -6.43 20.84 -6.80
C PRO A 177 -5.51 21.26 -7.94
N CYS A 178 -5.95 21.01 -9.17
CA CYS A 178 -5.20 21.34 -10.39
C CYS A 178 -3.78 20.73 -10.45
N TYR A 179 -3.63 19.50 -9.97
CA TYR A 179 -2.34 18.80 -9.93
C TYR A 179 -1.73 18.60 -11.32
N SER A 180 -0.42 18.59 -11.40
CA SER A 180 0.36 18.32 -12.62
C SER A 180 0.44 16.82 -12.90
N ALA A 181 0.90 16.47 -14.10
CA ALA A 181 1.09 15.06 -14.52
C ALA A 181 2.20 14.32 -13.74
N VAL A 182 2.92 15.00 -12.87
CA VAL A 182 4.02 14.42 -12.05
C VAL A 182 3.82 14.67 -10.56
N GLU A 183 2.65 15.14 -10.15
CA GLU A 183 2.35 15.45 -8.74
C GLU A 183 2.20 14.18 -7.90
N ASP A 184 2.85 14.14 -6.74
CA ASP A 184 2.71 13.12 -5.71
C ASP A 184 3.04 13.74 -4.33
N PRO A 185 2.32 13.41 -3.28
CA PRO A 185 1.16 12.52 -3.17
C PRO A 185 -0.15 13.15 -3.65
N LEU A 186 -1.16 12.32 -3.91
CA LEU A 186 -2.52 12.71 -4.34
C LEU A 186 -3.60 12.15 -3.40
N TYR A 187 -4.85 12.17 -3.86
CA TYR A 187 -6.07 11.90 -3.07
C TYR A 187 -6.19 10.47 -2.54
N LYS A 188 -5.64 9.46 -3.25
CA LYS A 188 -5.74 8.04 -2.87
C LYS A 188 -4.38 7.40 -2.74
N SER A 189 -4.23 6.59 -1.70
CA SER A 189 -3.04 5.81 -1.41
C SER A 189 -3.43 4.34 -1.28
N ILE A 190 -2.95 3.51 -2.21
CA ILE A 190 -3.12 2.06 -2.18
C ILE A 190 -1.72 1.46 -2.18
N PRO A 191 -1.18 1.05 -1.02
CA PRO A 191 0.20 0.56 -0.89
C PRO A 191 0.35 -0.86 -1.41
N PHE A 192 -0.15 -1.08 -2.64
CA PHE A 192 -0.11 -2.35 -3.36
C PHE A 192 0.40 -2.15 -4.78
N PHE A 193 1.40 -2.94 -5.15
CA PHE A 193 1.90 -3.00 -6.51
C PHE A 193 2.09 -4.44 -6.98
N MET A 194 2.14 -4.64 -8.29
CA MET A 194 2.44 -5.90 -8.95
C MET A 194 3.72 -5.78 -9.77
N SER A 195 4.54 -6.82 -9.75
CA SER A 195 5.75 -6.95 -10.58
C SER A 195 5.46 -7.76 -11.84
N SER A 196 6.20 -7.44 -12.94
CA SER A 196 6.24 -8.26 -14.15
C SER A 196 6.74 -9.71 -13.90
N TYR A 197 7.35 -9.97 -12.74
CA TYR A 197 7.73 -11.29 -12.28
C TYR A 197 6.58 -12.07 -11.61
N ARG A 198 5.32 -11.59 -11.77
CA ARG A 198 4.09 -12.25 -11.32
C ARG A 198 3.95 -12.38 -9.81
N TYR A 199 4.43 -11.39 -9.09
CA TYR A 199 4.10 -11.24 -7.68
C TYR A 199 3.51 -9.85 -7.42
N GLY A 200 2.78 -9.72 -6.31
CA GLY A 200 2.35 -8.45 -5.74
C GLY A 200 2.94 -8.26 -4.35
N ILE A 201 3.15 -7.01 -3.97
CA ILE A 201 3.48 -6.62 -2.59
C ILE A 201 2.39 -5.67 -2.09
N PHE A 202 1.80 -6.01 -0.94
CA PHE A 202 0.90 -5.14 -0.21
C PHE A 202 1.56 -4.78 1.14
N LEU A 203 1.80 -3.50 1.37
CA LEU A 203 2.35 -2.98 2.62
C LEU A 203 1.22 -2.58 3.56
N ASP A 204 1.05 -3.31 4.66
CA ASP A 204 0.01 -3.07 5.65
C ASP A 204 0.53 -2.13 6.76
N ASN A 205 0.65 -0.86 6.41
CA ASN A 205 1.08 0.19 7.32
C ASN A 205 0.34 1.50 7.00
N THR A 206 -0.17 2.19 8.02
CA THR A 206 -1.00 3.40 7.89
C THR A 206 -0.24 4.71 8.01
N TYR A 207 1.07 4.65 8.26
CA TYR A 207 1.92 5.84 8.25
C TYR A 207 2.18 6.34 6.83
N LYS A 208 2.79 7.51 6.70
CA LYS A 208 3.23 8.07 5.42
C LYS A 208 4.39 7.24 4.86
N THR A 209 4.05 6.18 4.14
CA THR A 209 5.03 5.27 3.55
C THR A 209 5.51 5.77 2.19
N GLU A 210 6.66 5.29 1.75
CA GLU A 210 7.23 5.62 0.45
C GLU A 210 7.72 4.36 -0.27
N PHE A 211 7.49 4.30 -1.59
CA PHE A 211 7.99 3.26 -2.48
C PHE A 211 8.95 3.88 -3.50
N LYS A 212 10.12 3.27 -3.72
CA LYS A 212 11.16 3.75 -4.62
C LYS A 212 11.58 2.62 -5.55
N PHE A 213 11.21 2.70 -6.82
CA PHE A 213 11.43 1.64 -7.79
C PHE A 213 12.72 1.87 -8.59
N GLY A 214 13.87 1.81 -7.93
CA GLY A 214 15.18 1.98 -8.57
C GLY A 214 15.60 3.43 -8.74
N THR A 215 15.07 4.36 -7.97
CA THR A 215 15.46 5.80 -7.98
C THR A 215 16.79 6.05 -7.28
N GLU A 216 17.14 5.21 -6.30
CA GLU A 216 18.40 5.33 -5.54
C GLU A 216 19.50 4.44 -6.12
N SER A 217 19.14 3.30 -6.69
CA SER A 217 20.05 2.33 -7.34
C SER A 217 19.29 1.56 -8.42
N ARG A 218 20.02 1.08 -9.42
CA ARG A 218 19.47 0.18 -10.44
C ARG A 218 19.41 -1.28 -9.98
N ASP A 219 19.98 -1.59 -8.82
CA ASP A 219 20.13 -2.95 -8.30
C ASP A 219 19.06 -3.30 -7.26
N TYR A 220 18.37 -2.30 -6.71
CA TYR A 220 17.31 -2.54 -5.74
C TYR A 220 16.13 -1.56 -5.90
N TYR A 221 14.97 -2.01 -5.45
CA TYR A 221 13.86 -1.15 -5.08
C TYR A 221 13.64 -1.22 -3.57
N SER A 222 12.99 -0.22 -3.00
CA SER A 222 12.77 -0.14 -1.56
C SER A 222 11.38 0.38 -1.24
N PHE A 223 10.93 0.06 -0.05
CA PHE A 223 9.78 0.71 0.57
C PHE A 223 10.05 0.93 2.05
N GLU A 224 9.45 1.99 2.59
CA GLU A 224 9.75 2.44 3.94
C GLU A 224 8.52 2.95 4.67
N ALA A 225 8.57 2.85 6.01
CA ALA A 225 7.59 3.41 6.92
C ALA A 225 8.32 4.21 8.02
N PRO A 226 7.92 5.47 8.28
CA PRO A 226 8.53 6.28 9.33
C PRO A 226 8.12 5.85 10.74
N GLY A 227 7.17 4.93 10.87
CA GLY A 227 6.68 4.37 12.12
C GLY A 227 5.72 3.20 11.90
N GLY A 228 5.18 2.65 12.97
CA GLY A 228 4.31 1.48 12.92
C GLY A 228 5.07 0.18 12.64
N GLU A 229 4.33 -0.89 12.41
CA GLU A 229 4.87 -2.21 12.11
C GLU A 229 5.30 -2.29 10.63
N MET A 230 6.38 -3.00 10.35
CA MET A 230 6.77 -3.34 8.98
C MET A 230 6.18 -4.68 8.62
N ILE A 231 4.92 -4.65 8.18
CA ILE A 231 4.16 -5.82 7.75
C ILE A 231 3.83 -5.67 6.28
N TYR A 232 4.20 -6.66 5.49
CA TYR A 232 3.80 -6.70 4.08
C TYR A 232 3.49 -8.13 3.64
N TYR A 233 2.69 -8.23 2.58
CA TYR A 233 2.26 -9.50 2.01
C TYR A 233 2.88 -9.67 0.63
N PHE A 234 3.60 -10.77 0.45
CA PHE A 234 4.01 -11.27 -0.85
C PHE A 234 2.89 -12.15 -1.40
N ILE A 235 2.42 -11.85 -2.60
CA ILE A 235 1.31 -12.53 -3.26
C ILE A 235 1.77 -13.01 -4.64
N PHE A 236 1.86 -14.33 -4.85
CA PHE A 236 2.22 -14.91 -6.14
C PHE A 236 0.97 -15.34 -6.92
N GLY A 237 0.99 -15.15 -8.23
CA GLY A 237 -0.05 -15.65 -9.13
C GLY A 237 0.50 -16.06 -10.49
N LYS A 238 -0.17 -17.00 -11.17
CA LYS A 238 0.18 -17.37 -12.55
C LYS A 238 0.02 -16.20 -13.53
N ASP A 239 -0.84 -15.25 -13.18
CA ASP A 239 -1.13 -14.02 -13.90
C ASP A 239 -1.58 -12.91 -12.93
N TYR A 240 -1.75 -11.68 -13.45
CA TYR A 240 -2.19 -10.54 -12.64
C TYR A 240 -3.61 -10.70 -12.07
N LYS A 241 -4.49 -11.44 -12.74
CA LYS A 241 -5.86 -11.69 -12.24
C LYS A 241 -5.84 -12.56 -10.99
N GLU A 242 -4.97 -13.57 -10.95
CA GLU A 242 -4.81 -14.41 -9.76
C GLU A 242 -4.21 -13.63 -8.60
N ILE A 243 -3.22 -12.75 -8.85
CA ILE A 243 -2.65 -11.84 -7.83
C ILE A 243 -3.75 -10.92 -7.29
N MET A 244 -4.53 -10.28 -8.17
CA MET A 244 -5.64 -9.40 -7.77
C MET A 244 -6.72 -10.15 -6.98
N LYS A 245 -7.04 -11.38 -7.39
CA LYS A 245 -8.00 -12.21 -6.65
C LYS A 245 -7.54 -12.44 -5.21
N GLN A 246 -6.29 -12.84 -5.01
CA GLN A 246 -5.74 -13.09 -3.67
C GLN A 246 -5.64 -11.80 -2.84
N TYR A 247 -5.27 -10.68 -3.47
CA TYR A 247 -5.29 -9.38 -2.82
C TYR A 247 -6.70 -9.01 -2.33
N VAL A 248 -7.72 -9.23 -3.15
CA VAL A 248 -9.13 -8.99 -2.80
C VAL A 248 -9.64 -9.99 -1.74
N ASP A 249 -9.20 -11.25 -1.79
CA ASP A 249 -9.55 -12.22 -0.74
C ASP A 249 -8.94 -11.82 0.62
N LEU A 250 -7.74 -11.22 0.61
CA LEU A 250 -7.06 -10.69 1.79
C LEU A 250 -7.71 -9.41 2.35
N THR A 251 -8.09 -8.48 1.46
CA THR A 251 -8.52 -7.12 1.83
C THR A 251 -10.04 -6.92 1.76
N GLY A 252 -10.79 -7.92 1.34
CA GLY A 252 -12.23 -7.84 1.16
C GLY A 252 -12.65 -7.42 -0.24
N LYS A 253 -13.84 -7.88 -0.62
CA LYS A 253 -14.44 -7.56 -1.92
C LYS A 253 -15.13 -6.21 -1.85
N PRO A 254 -15.04 -5.38 -2.91
CA PRO A 254 -15.82 -4.16 -2.99
C PRO A 254 -17.32 -4.49 -3.06
N ILE A 255 -18.13 -3.60 -2.51
CA ILE A 255 -19.60 -3.67 -2.65
C ILE A 255 -19.94 -3.44 -4.12
N MET A 256 -20.80 -4.31 -4.69
CA MET A 256 -21.31 -4.11 -6.04
C MET A 256 -22.18 -2.85 -6.07
N PRO A 257 -21.84 -1.80 -6.83
CA PRO A 257 -22.64 -0.60 -6.92
C PRO A 257 -23.98 -0.89 -7.64
N PRO A 258 -25.05 -0.15 -7.34
CA PRO A 258 -26.28 -0.26 -8.09
C PRO A 258 -26.07 0.22 -9.54
N LYS A 259 -26.85 -0.32 -10.48
CA LYS A 259 -26.69 -0.06 -11.92
C LYS A 259 -26.70 1.43 -12.26
N TRP A 260 -27.52 2.25 -11.62
CA TRP A 260 -27.58 3.69 -11.85
C TRP A 260 -26.25 4.41 -11.51
N ALA A 261 -25.48 3.92 -10.55
CA ALA A 261 -24.19 4.51 -10.16
C ALA A 261 -23.11 4.29 -11.21
N LEU A 262 -23.33 3.38 -12.17
CA LEU A 262 -22.45 3.12 -13.32
C LEU A 262 -22.89 3.91 -14.56
N GLY A 263 -23.99 4.67 -14.49
CA GLY A 263 -24.48 5.52 -15.53
C GLY A 263 -23.79 6.90 -15.56
N PHE A 264 -24.22 7.74 -16.50
CA PHE A 264 -23.67 9.09 -16.62
C PHE A 264 -24.09 9.96 -15.42
N ALA A 265 -23.11 10.62 -14.81
CA ALA A 265 -23.30 11.52 -13.70
C ALA A 265 -22.85 12.94 -14.06
N GLN A 266 -23.74 13.92 -13.89
CA GLN A 266 -23.44 15.32 -14.13
C GLN A 266 -23.01 16.01 -12.84
N CYS A 267 -21.81 16.59 -12.84
CA CYS A 267 -21.32 17.50 -11.82
C CYS A 267 -20.92 18.84 -12.45
N ARG A 268 -21.01 19.94 -11.73
CA ARG A 268 -20.62 21.27 -12.23
C ARG A 268 -19.76 22.05 -11.22
N GLY A 269 -18.96 21.35 -10.44
CA GLY A 269 -18.09 21.99 -9.44
C GLY A 269 -18.87 22.81 -8.41
N LEU A 270 -18.34 23.94 -7.99
CA LEU A 270 -18.94 24.80 -6.95
C LEU A 270 -20.28 25.44 -7.32
N LEU A 271 -20.63 25.44 -8.62
CA LEU A 271 -21.82 26.13 -9.12
C LEU A 271 -23.06 25.24 -9.01
N THR A 272 -23.65 25.22 -7.82
CA THR A 272 -24.86 24.45 -7.54
C THR A 272 -25.96 25.34 -6.97
N SER A 273 -27.21 25.08 -7.38
CA SER A 273 -28.42 25.66 -6.84
C SER A 273 -29.61 24.81 -7.21
N GLU A 274 -30.75 25.00 -6.51
CA GLU A 274 -31.98 24.35 -6.84
C GLU A 274 -32.42 24.66 -8.30
N LYS A 275 -32.38 25.93 -8.69
CA LYS A 275 -32.70 26.36 -10.06
C LYS A 275 -31.81 25.67 -11.10
N LEU A 276 -30.49 25.64 -10.89
CA LEU A 276 -29.55 25.02 -11.82
C LEU A 276 -29.77 23.49 -11.91
N SER A 277 -30.14 22.86 -10.82
CA SER A 277 -30.42 21.41 -10.80
C SER A 277 -31.63 21.08 -11.69
N TYR A 278 -32.67 21.90 -11.65
CA TYR A 278 -33.84 21.76 -12.57
C TYR A 278 -33.44 22.03 -14.02
N GLU A 279 -32.73 23.12 -14.31
CA GLU A 279 -32.29 23.47 -15.66
C GLU A 279 -31.47 22.32 -16.31
N ILE A 280 -30.57 21.71 -15.53
CA ILE A 280 -29.76 20.58 -15.99
C ILE A 280 -30.65 19.35 -16.24
N ALA A 281 -31.51 18.98 -15.27
CA ALA A 281 -32.37 17.82 -15.37
C ALA A 281 -33.31 17.87 -16.57
N GLU A 282 -34.01 18.99 -16.69
CA GLU A 282 -34.93 19.27 -17.82
C GLU A 282 -34.16 19.27 -19.15
N GLY A 283 -32.98 19.88 -19.15
CA GLY A 283 -32.13 19.92 -20.35
C GLY A 283 -31.75 18.53 -20.87
N TYR A 284 -31.40 17.59 -19.99
CA TYR A 284 -31.12 16.20 -20.36
C TYR A 284 -32.39 15.50 -20.89
N ARG A 285 -33.53 15.60 -20.18
CA ARG A 285 -34.74 14.93 -20.58
C ARG A 285 -35.30 15.49 -21.89
N LYS A 286 -35.34 16.83 -22.08
CA LYS A 286 -35.79 17.48 -23.30
C LYS A 286 -34.99 17.09 -24.54
N ARG A 287 -33.68 16.79 -24.38
CA ARG A 287 -32.80 16.42 -25.50
C ARG A 287 -32.68 14.92 -25.68
N GLY A 288 -33.36 14.11 -24.85
CA GLY A 288 -33.22 12.64 -24.88
C GLY A 288 -31.83 12.13 -24.57
N ILE A 289 -31.00 12.90 -23.83
CA ILE A 289 -29.65 12.49 -23.47
C ILE A 289 -29.74 11.70 -22.17
N PRO A 290 -29.20 10.45 -22.13
CA PRO A 290 -29.16 9.64 -20.92
C PRO A 290 -28.31 10.31 -19.82
N CYS A 291 -28.87 10.38 -18.61
CA CYS A 291 -28.17 10.83 -17.41
C CYS A 291 -28.89 10.26 -16.19
N ASP A 292 -28.16 9.65 -15.28
CA ASP A 292 -28.68 8.94 -14.11
C ASP A 292 -28.51 9.74 -12.82
N VAL A 293 -27.44 10.55 -12.72
CA VAL A 293 -27.04 11.22 -11.50
C VAL A 293 -26.82 12.72 -11.71
N ILE A 294 -27.30 13.53 -10.78
CA ILE A 294 -26.96 14.95 -10.66
C ILE A 294 -26.26 15.15 -9.31
N TYR A 295 -25.00 15.58 -9.36
CA TYR A 295 -24.24 15.92 -8.17
C TYR A 295 -24.60 17.32 -7.67
N GLN A 296 -24.90 17.38 -6.38
CA GLN A 296 -24.86 18.63 -5.62
C GLN A 296 -23.46 18.75 -5.05
N ASP A 297 -22.59 19.44 -5.78
CA ASP A 297 -21.19 19.60 -5.41
C ASP A 297 -21.06 20.49 -4.16
N ILE A 298 -19.86 20.65 -3.61
CA ILE A 298 -19.57 21.33 -2.34
C ILE A 298 -20.28 22.66 -2.14
N GLY A 299 -20.63 23.37 -3.22
CA GLY A 299 -21.41 24.61 -3.20
C GLY A 299 -22.83 24.50 -2.67
N TRP A 300 -23.34 23.26 -2.43
CA TRP A 300 -24.66 23.07 -1.81
C TRP A 300 -24.67 23.40 -0.32
N THR A 301 -23.50 23.33 0.32
CA THR A 301 -23.33 23.51 1.77
C THR A 301 -23.30 24.98 2.17
N GLN A 302 -23.86 25.30 3.34
CA GLN A 302 -23.76 26.61 3.97
C GLN A 302 -22.37 26.73 4.66
N TYR A 303 -21.56 27.70 4.25
CA TYR A 303 -20.22 27.94 4.84
C TYR A 303 -19.29 26.70 4.83
N LEU A 304 -19.45 25.82 3.84
CA LEU A 304 -18.73 24.54 3.76
C LEU A 304 -18.99 23.60 4.97
N GLN A 305 -20.12 23.76 5.63
CA GLN A 305 -20.56 22.86 6.69
C GLN A 305 -21.51 21.81 6.11
N ASP A 306 -21.20 20.55 6.35
CA ASP A 306 -22.04 19.43 5.89
C ASP A 306 -23.41 19.47 6.59
N PHE A 307 -24.41 18.92 5.89
CA PHE A 307 -25.81 18.76 6.34
C PHE A 307 -26.60 20.06 6.47
N GLU A 308 -26.06 21.18 6.04
CA GLU A 308 -26.81 22.44 5.94
C GLU A 308 -26.89 22.93 4.49
N TRP A 309 -28.12 23.08 3.96
CA TRP A 309 -28.33 23.66 2.63
C TRP A 309 -27.99 25.14 2.60
N ARG A 310 -27.32 25.55 1.54
CA ARG A 310 -26.94 26.97 1.34
C ARG A 310 -28.18 27.81 1.14
N LYS A 311 -28.50 28.71 2.11
CA LYS A 311 -29.62 29.65 2.07
C LYS A 311 -29.51 30.55 0.85
N GLY A 312 -30.68 30.81 0.19
CA GLY A 312 -30.72 31.60 -1.03
C GLY A 312 -30.43 30.85 -2.32
N ASN A 313 -29.70 29.68 -2.23
CA ASN A 313 -29.48 28.81 -3.38
C ASN A 313 -30.47 27.64 -3.40
N TYR A 314 -31.00 27.25 -2.24
CA TYR A 314 -31.93 26.13 -2.06
C TYR A 314 -33.08 26.59 -1.15
N GLU A 315 -34.25 26.83 -1.75
CA GLU A 315 -35.44 27.27 -1.02
C GLU A 315 -36.25 26.09 -0.52
N ASN A 316 -36.37 25.05 -1.37
CA ASN A 316 -37.10 23.83 -1.02
C ASN A 316 -36.36 22.56 -1.50
N PRO A 317 -35.23 22.26 -0.90
CA PRO A 317 -34.39 21.14 -1.36
C PRO A 317 -35.12 19.78 -1.26
N LYS A 318 -36.03 19.62 -0.31
CA LYS A 318 -36.84 18.39 -0.20
C LYS A 318 -37.72 18.18 -1.44
N LYS A 319 -38.36 19.24 -1.91
CA LYS A 319 -39.15 19.19 -3.13
C LYS A 319 -38.29 18.96 -4.34
N MET A 320 -37.19 19.68 -4.48
CA MET A 320 -36.23 19.49 -5.57
C MET A 320 -35.75 18.02 -5.68
N LEU A 321 -35.38 17.40 -4.55
CA LEU A 321 -34.94 16.00 -4.54
C LEU A 321 -36.07 15.04 -4.98
N ALA A 322 -37.31 15.31 -4.60
CA ALA A 322 -38.45 14.52 -5.04
C ALA A 322 -38.71 14.67 -6.55
N ASP A 323 -38.73 15.90 -7.06
CA ASP A 323 -38.90 16.17 -8.48
C ASP A 323 -37.82 15.56 -9.36
N LEU A 324 -36.55 15.66 -8.93
CA LEU A 324 -35.44 15.01 -9.61
C LEU A 324 -35.59 13.49 -9.66
N LYS A 325 -36.04 12.90 -8.55
CA LYS A 325 -36.35 11.46 -8.49
C LYS A 325 -37.46 11.08 -9.46
N ASP A 326 -38.54 11.87 -9.54
CA ASP A 326 -39.68 11.64 -10.44
C ASP A 326 -39.25 11.79 -11.92
N MET A 327 -38.30 12.66 -12.20
CA MET A 327 -37.63 12.76 -13.52
C MET A 327 -36.63 11.62 -13.79
N GLY A 328 -36.45 10.68 -12.85
CA GLY A 328 -35.56 9.50 -13.00
C GLY A 328 -34.08 9.76 -12.69
N PHE A 329 -33.78 10.84 -11.95
CA PHE A 329 -32.40 11.09 -11.49
C PHE A 329 -32.17 10.65 -10.05
N LYS A 330 -30.93 10.34 -9.74
CA LYS A 330 -30.43 10.28 -8.37
C LYS A 330 -29.66 11.56 -8.09
N ALA A 331 -30.06 12.27 -7.04
CA ALA A 331 -29.26 13.39 -6.53
C ALA A 331 -28.24 12.87 -5.51
N VAL A 332 -26.99 13.23 -5.70
CA VAL A 332 -25.88 12.85 -4.80
C VAL A 332 -25.24 14.12 -4.26
N SER A 333 -25.17 14.26 -2.93
CA SER A 333 -24.52 15.39 -2.29
C SER A 333 -23.08 15.04 -1.91
N TYR A 334 -22.24 16.02 -2.00
CA TYR A 334 -20.89 15.98 -1.42
C TYR A 334 -21.02 16.06 0.11
N THR A 335 -20.46 15.09 0.85
CA THR A 335 -20.71 14.98 2.31
C THR A 335 -19.45 14.87 3.15
N HIS A 336 -18.26 14.85 2.56
CA HIS A 336 -17.00 14.80 3.30
C HIS A 336 -16.04 15.84 2.76
N LEU A 337 -15.78 16.84 3.59
CA LEU A 337 -14.69 17.78 3.39
C LEU A 337 -13.49 17.26 4.17
N THR A 338 -12.50 16.72 3.48
CA THR A 338 -11.17 16.61 4.08
C THR A 338 -10.56 18.00 4.06
N LEU A 339 -10.71 18.73 5.16
CA LEU A 339 -9.94 19.94 5.37
C LEU A 339 -8.49 19.54 5.63
N PRO A 340 -7.53 20.33 5.08
CA PRO A 340 -6.11 20.08 5.30
C PRO A 340 -5.68 20.23 6.76
#